data_e1f9c9b8897f65022e4b383f67dc8d5e
#
_entry.id   e1f9c9b8897f65022e4b383f67dc8d5e
#
_cell.length_a   1.000
_cell.length_b   1.000
_cell.length_c   1.000
_cell.angle_alpha   90.00
_cell.angle_beta   90.00
_cell.angle_gamma   90.00
#
_symmetry.space_group_name_H-M   'P 1'
#
loop_
_entity.id
_entity.type
_entity.pdbx_description
1 polymer ?
#
loop_
_entity_poly.entity_id
_entity_poly.type
_entity_poly.pdbx_seq_one_letter_code
_entity_poly.pdbx_strand_id
1 'polypeptide(L)'
;MNQQTTNRDTGEAAATNAPANSATSTSTPDNQPTPLDAFEVLLITGMSGAGRSHAADCVEDMGWYVVDNLPPKLLIPLVDMMTTSGSGSESGVHKLAAVIDVRSSYFDELAAVLGHLDDLGVKTRILFLDASNEVLIKRYESVRRPHPLQHGNRLIDGILEERHLLEDLKERADWVIDTSSLSIHQLSTKLYEAMLGSGPTTVAVHIFSFGFKYGMPIDADFVADVRFLPNPFWVPSLRELTGRDKPVADYVLSSKGAKEFLDAYEKAIEIALEGYAQEDKHYVTIAVGCTGRWR
;
A
#
# COMPACT_ATOMS: atom_id res chain seq x y z
N MET A 1 26.14 31.03 -70.14
CA MET A 1 25.26 31.11 -71.35
C MET A 1 23.87 31.24 -70.83
N ASN A 2 23.49 32.52 -70.76
CA ASN A 2 22.30 33.17 -71.40
C ASN A 2 20.98 32.69 -70.80
N GLN A 3 20.37 33.54 -70.13
CA GLN A 3 19.60 34.80 -70.33
C GLN A 3 18.13 34.52 -70.06
N GLN A 4 17.52 35.24 -69.07
CA GLN A 4 16.65 36.42 -69.29
C GLN A 4 15.29 36.02 -69.88
N THR A 5 14.17 36.49 -69.50
CA THR A 5 13.66 37.85 -69.20
C THR A 5 12.22 37.78 -68.68
N THR A 6 11.90 38.60 -67.65
CA THR A 6 10.92 39.70 -67.62
C THR A 6 9.49 39.50 -68.18
N ASN A 7 8.44 39.85 -67.40
CA ASN A 7 7.79 41.18 -67.25
C ASN A 7 6.48 41.05 -66.45
N ARG A 8 6.23 41.86 -65.48
CA ARG A 8 5.29 43.01 -65.38
C ARG A 8 3.87 42.78 -65.93
N ASP A 9 2.82 42.98 -65.16
CA ASP A 9 2.24 44.28 -64.87
C ASP A 9 1.01 44.20 -63.96
N THR A 10 0.92 45.07 -63.06
CA THR A 10 -0.13 45.95 -62.53
C THR A 10 -1.61 45.52 -62.49
N GLY A 11 -2.20 45.82 -61.35
CA GLY A 11 -3.64 45.94 -61.21
C GLY A 11 -4.08 46.17 -59.76
N GLU A 12 -4.31 47.39 -59.44
CA GLU A 12 -4.63 48.14 -58.27
C GLU A 12 -6.07 47.94 -57.78
N ALA A 13 -6.26 48.13 -56.44
CA ALA A 13 -7.37 48.69 -55.71
C ALA A 13 -8.54 47.82 -55.29
N ALA A 14 -8.81 47.67 -54.04
CA ALA A 14 -9.73 48.48 -53.24
C ALA A 14 -9.95 47.88 -51.82
N ALA A 15 -9.84 48.75 -50.88
CA ALA A 15 -10.11 48.51 -49.47
C ALA A 15 -11.58 48.29 -49.14
N THR A 16 -11.86 47.43 -48.20
CA THR A 16 -13.00 47.64 -47.28
C THR A 16 -12.71 47.04 -45.91
N ASN A 17 -12.93 47.88 -44.93
CA ASN A 17 -12.77 47.69 -43.51
C ASN A 17 -13.75 46.70 -42.87
N ALA A 18 -13.29 46.10 -41.78
CA ALA A 18 -13.88 45.92 -40.42
C ALA A 18 -14.22 44.49 -40.03
N PRO A 19 -14.39 44.22 -38.73
CA PRO A 19 -13.51 44.47 -37.60
C PRO A 19 -13.03 43.17 -36.89
N ALA A 20 -11.97 43.33 -36.15
CA ALA A 20 -11.40 42.32 -35.26
C ALA A 20 -12.40 41.83 -34.21
N ASN A 21 -12.70 40.55 -34.17
CA ASN A 21 -13.30 39.89 -33.02
C ASN A 21 -12.20 39.14 -32.27
N SER A 22 -11.70 39.78 -31.21
CA SER A 22 -10.80 39.17 -30.23
C SER A 22 -11.60 38.18 -29.39
N ALA A 23 -11.55 36.91 -29.75
CA ALA A 23 -11.96 35.84 -28.86
C ALA A 23 -10.82 35.61 -27.86
N THR A 24 -10.97 36.21 -26.68
CA THR A 24 -10.19 35.91 -25.48
C THR A 24 -10.49 34.43 -25.11
N SER A 25 -9.58 33.54 -25.43
CA SER A 25 -9.59 32.19 -24.89
C SER A 25 -9.18 32.30 -23.42
N THR A 26 -10.15 32.31 -22.54
CA THR A 26 -9.96 32.01 -21.12
C THR A 26 -9.50 30.54 -21.02
N SER A 27 -8.20 30.34 -20.97
CA SER A 27 -7.63 29.06 -20.51
C SER A 27 -8.01 28.89 -19.03
N THR A 28 -8.93 27.98 -18.79
CA THR A 28 -9.15 27.38 -17.46
C THR A 28 -7.78 26.84 -17.01
N PRO A 29 -7.29 27.15 -15.79
CA PRO A 29 -6.06 26.54 -15.33
C PRO A 29 -6.29 25.02 -15.25
N ASP A 30 -5.48 24.31 -15.99
CA ASP A 30 -5.37 22.84 -15.94
C ASP A 30 -4.95 22.50 -14.49
N ASN A 31 -5.91 22.06 -13.68
CA ASN A 31 -5.70 21.68 -12.30
C ASN A 31 -5.10 20.27 -12.28
N GLN A 32 -3.85 20.16 -12.75
CA GLN A 32 -3.08 18.94 -12.49
C GLN A 32 -2.80 18.91 -10.99
N PRO A 33 -3.13 17.82 -10.29
CA PRO A 33 -2.83 17.70 -8.87
C PRO A 33 -1.34 17.95 -8.65
N THR A 34 -1.01 18.82 -7.69
CA THR A 34 0.38 18.99 -7.28
C THR A 34 0.91 17.69 -6.70
N PRO A 35 2.22 17.40 -6.74
CA PRO A 35 2.78 16.20 -6.15
C PRO A 35 2.37 15.94 -4.70
N LEU A 36 2.05 16.99 -3.95
CA LEU A 36 1.58 16.93 -2.57
C LEU A 36 0.11 16.50 -2.44
N ASP A 37 -0.75 16.82 -3.40
CA ASP A 37 -2.18 16.43 -3.38
C ASP A 37 -2.38 14.92 -3.48
N ALA A 38 -1.37 14.19 -3.97
CA ALA A 38 -1.38 12.73 -4.07
C ALA A 38 -0.74 12.03 -2.86
N PHE A 39 -0.14 12.80 -1.91
CA PHE A 39 0.55 12.23 -0.75
C PHE A 39 -0.41 12.10 0.43
N GLU A 40 -0.50 10.89 0.99
CA GLU A 40 -1.34 10.61 2.15
C GLU A 40 -0.49 10.35 3.40
N VAL A 41 -0.88 10.96 4.52
CA VAL A 41 -0.27 10.73 5.82
C VAL A 41 -1.31 10.11 6.76
N LEU A 42 -0.97 8.99 7.36
CA LEU A 42 -1.74 8.34 8.41
C LEU A 42 -1.01 8.48 9.74
N LEU A 43 -1.64 9.11 10.71
CA LEU A 43 -1.16 9.11 12.08
C LEU A 43 -1.80 7.96 12.85
N ILE A 44 -0.97 7.06 13.36
CA ILE A 44 -1.41 5.98 14.25
C ILE A 44 -1.08 6.38 15.68
N THR A 45 -2.09 6.55 16.50
CA THR A 45 -1.95 6.94 17.90
C THR A 45 -2.99 6.24 18.77
N GLY A 46 -3.05 6.57 20.04
CA GLY A 46 -4.01 5.99 20.98
C GLY A 46 -3.36 5.54 22.29
N MET A 47 -4.16 4.94 23.14
CA MET A 47 -3.75 4.49 24.48
C MET A 47 -2.56 3.54 24.40
N SER A 48 -1.60 3.72 25.28
CA SER A 48 -0.49 2.80 25.46
C SER A 48 -1.00 1.40 25.86
N GLY A 49 -0.63 0.38 25.08
CA GLY A 49 -1.18 -0.98 25.25
C GLY A 49 -2.48 -1.25 24.49
N ALA A 50 -3.01 -0.29 23.70
CA ALA A 50 -4.20 -0.49 22.86
C ALA A 50 -3.91 -1.23 21.54
N GLY A 51 -2.64 -1.55 21.21
CA GLY A 51 -2.29 -2.34 20.02
C GLY A 51 -1.73 -1.52 18.86
N ARG A 52 -1.16 -0.34 19.11
CA ARG A 52 -0.57 0.54 18.08
C ARG A 52 0.48 -0.15 17.21
N SER A 53 1.39 -0.93 17.80
CA SER A 53 2.42 -1.65 17.02
C SER A 53 1.81 -2.65 16.04
N HIS A 54 0.79 -3.41 16.49
CA HIS A 54 0.11 -4.33 15.59
C HIS A 54 -0.66 -3.61 14.47
N ALA A 55 -1.27 -2.46 14.77
CA ALA A 55 -1.89 -1.64 13.74
C ALA A 55 -0.86 -1.10 12.73
N ALA A 56 0.33 -0.75 13.18
CA ALA A 56 1.43 -0.35 12.32
C ALA A 56 1.85 -1.48 11.37
N ASP A 57 2.03 -2.70 11.87
CA ASP A 57 2.34 -3.88 11.06
C ASP A 57 1.25 -4.13 9.99
N CYS A 58 -0.04 -4.05 10.36
CA CYS A 58 -1.14 -4.20 9.41
C CYS A 58 -1.14 -3.12 8.32
N VAL A 59 -0.82 -1.88 8.68
CA VAL A 59 -0.78 -0.75 7.74
C VAL A 59 0.42 -0.88 6.80
N GLU A 60 1.56 -1.40 7.27
CA GLU A 60 2.70 -1.74 6.44
C GLU A 60 2.34 -2.80 5.40
N ASP A 61 1.61 -3.85 5.80
CA ASP A 61 1.08 -4.89 4.89
C ASP A 61 0.11 -4.33 3.83
N MET A 62 -0.56 -3.19 4.12
CA MET A 62 -1.38 -2.46 3.15
C MET A 62 -0.56 -1.57 2.20
N GLY A 63 0.77 -1.63 2.27
CA GLY A 63 1.68 -0.90 1.38
C GLY A 63 1.98 0.54 1.79
N TRP A 64 1.76 0.91 3.05
CA TRP A 64 2.20 2.17 3.61
C TRP A 64 3.67 2.09 4.05
N TYR A 65 4.39 3.19 3.90
CA TYR A 65 5.69 3.32 4.53
C TYR A 65 5.50 3.69 6.00
N VAL A 66 5.86 2.79 6.90
CA VAL A 66 5.60 2.96 8.34
C VAL A 66 6.84 3.45 9.07
N VAL A 67 6.68 4.47 9.91
CA VAL A 67 7.71 4.94 10.83
C VAL A 67 7.16 4.89 12.26
N ASP A 68 7.74 4.03 13.07
CA ASP A 68 7.33 3.87 14.47
C ASP A 68 8.02 4.89 15.39
N ASN A 69 7.28 5.32 16.41
CA ASN A 69 7.76 6.24 17.45
C ASN A 69 8.37 7.54 16.90
N LEU A 70 7.73 8.11 15.86
CA LEU A 70 8.19 9.35 15.24
C LEU A 70 7.89 10.56 16.13
N PRO A 71 8.88 11.39 16.50
CA PRO A 71 8.62 12.68 17.11
C PRO A 71 7.84 13.60 16.16
N PRO A 72 6.77 14.31 16.62
CA PRO A 72 5.93 15.14 15.74
C PRO A 72 6.72 16.12 14.88
N LYS A 73 7.76 16.76 15.42
CA LYS A 73 8.63 17.71 14.71
C LYS A 73 9.32 17.15 13.47
N LEU A 74 9.50 15.83 13.40
CA LEU A 74 10.17 15.17 12.28
C LEU A 74 9.20 14.79 11.16
N LEU A 75 7.89 14.93 11.36
CA LEU A 75 6.90 14.52 10.36
C LEU A 75 6.98 15.42 9.10
N ILE A 76 7.05 16.73 9.25
CA ILE A 76 7.16 17.67 8.11
C ILE A 76 8.45 17.43 7.32
N PRO A 77 9.66 17.42 7.92
CA PRO A 77 10.88 17.08 7.20
C PRO A 77 10.84 15.72 6.49
N LEU A 78 10.18 14.75 7.07
CA LEU A 78 10.04 13.43 6.46
C LEU A 78 9.14 13.47 5.22
N VAL A 79 7.99 14.15 5.30
CA VAL A 79 7.09 14.38 4.16
C VAL A 79 7.82 15.12 3.04
N ASP A 80 8.54 16.20 3.36
CA ASP A 80 9.33 16.96 2.39
C ASP A 80 10.39 16.08 1.68
N MET A 81 11.07 15.26 2.45
CA MET A 81 12.09 14.35 1.90
C MET A 81 11.45 13.33 0.95
N MET A 82 10.31 12.75 1.32
CA MET A 82 9.65 11.72 0.53
C MET A 82 9.01 12.27 -0.74
N THR A 83 8.44 13.47 -0.68
CA THR A 83 7.85 14.14 -1.84
C THR A 83 8.91 14.66 -2.82
N THR A 84 10.03 15.18 -2.31
CA THR A 84 11.14 15.69 -3.14
C THR A 84 11.92 14.54 -3.81
N SER A 85 12.12 13.43 -3.11
CA SER A 85 12.86 12.27 -3.63
C SER A 85 12.06 11.46 -4.66
N GLY A 86 10.74 11.59 -4.67
CA GLY A 86 9.83 10.85 -5.56
C GLY A 86 9.77 11.36 -7.00
N SER A 87 10.32 12.54 -7.29
CA SER A 87 10.24 13.16 -8.64
C SER A 87 11.10 12.50 -9.73
N GLY A 88 11.80 11.40 -9.43
CA GLY A 88 12.70 10.71 -10.36
C GLY A 88 12.57 9.19 -10.44
N SER A 89 11.73 8.53 -9.64
CA SER A 89 11.56 7.08 -9.71
C SER A 89 10.07 6.70 -9.84
N GLU A 90 9.77 5.75 -10.73
CA GLU A 90 8.42 5.18 -10.95
C GLU A 90 7.82 4.48 -9.71
N SER A 91 8.51 4.51 -8.57
CA SER A 91 8.12 3.90 -7.30
C SER A 91 8.07 4.94 -6.16
N GLY A 92 7.49 6.13 -6.40
CA GLY A 92 7.28 7.13 -5.36
C GLY A 92 6.39 6.58 -4.24
N VAL A 93 6.87 6.61 -3.01
CA VAL A 93 6.05 6.31 -1.83
C VAL A 93 5.08 7.48 -1.65
N HIS A 94 3.80 7.21 -1.86
CA HIS A 94 2.73 8.21 -1.73
C HIS A 94 1.93 8.08 -0.43
N LYS A 95 2.27 7.10 0.42
CA LYS A 95 1.55 6.78 1.66
C LYS A 95 2.53 6.62 2.81
N LEU A 96 2.46 7.52 3.77
CA LEU A 96 3.27 7.50 4.99
C LEU A 96 2.39 7.24 6.20
N ALA A 97 2.70 6.23 6.99
CA ALA A 97 2.10 6.03 8.30
C ALA A 97 3.11 6.33 9.41
N ALA A 98 2.76 7.20 10.31
CA ALA A 98 3.60 7.58 11.45
C ALA A 98 2.93 7.15 12.76
N VAL A 99 3.58 6.28 13.52
CA VAL A 99 3.16 5.98 14.89
C VAL A 99 3.71 7.03 15.82
N ILE A 100 2.81 7.80 16.43
CA ILE A 100 3.19 8.89 17.33
C ILE A 100 2.77 8.54 18.75
N ASP A 101 3.75 8.57 19.64
CA ASP A 101 3.54 8.44 21.08
C ASP A 101 3.40 9.83 21.70
N VAL A 102 2.16 10.23 21.97
CA VAL A 102 1.86 11.57 22.51
C VAL A 102 2.05 11.56 24.01
N ARG A 103 3.24 11.96 24.46
CA ARG A 103 3.52 12.22 25.87
C ARG A 103 3.44 13.73 26.11
N SER A 104 2.92 14.15 27.21
CA SER A 104 2.52 15.48 27.68
C SER A 104 3.09 16.75 27.03
N SER A 105 4.27 16.73 26.41
CA SER A 105 4.89 17.90 25.76
C SER A 105 4.70 17.95 24.25
N TYR A 106 4.15 16.93 23.61
CA TYR A 106 4.06 16.83 22.16
C TYR A 106 2.66 17.12 21.59
N PHE A 107 1.66 17.35 22.44
CA PHE A 107 0.28 17.58 21.96
C PHE A 107 0.15 18.88 21.16
N ASP A 108 0.62 20.00 21.73
CA ASP A 108 0.59 21.30 21.04
C ASP A 108 1.44 21.29 19.76
N GLU A 109 2.57 20.56 19.80
CA GLU A 109 3.44 20.37 18.65
C GLU A 109 2.74 19.57 17.54
N LEU A 110 2.02 18.52 17.90
CA LEU A 110 1.29 17.70 16.93
C LEU A 110 0.16 18.51 16.27
N ALA A 111 -0.60 19.29 17.03
CA ALA A 111 -1.64 20.16 16.50
C ALA A 111 -1.08 21.19 15.49
N ALA A 112 0.07 21.79 15.79
CA ALA A 112 0.76 22.71 14.89
C ALA A 112 1.25 22.03 13.62
N VAL A 113 1.80 20.79 13.74
CA VAL A 113 2.27 19.99 12.59
C VAL A 113 1.11 19.60 11.69
N LEU A 114 -0.03 19.16 12.26
CA LEU A 114 -1.24 18.85 11.50
C LEU A 114 -1.76 20.04 10.71
N GLY A 115 -1.86 21.22 11.37
CA GLY A 115 -2.26 22.45 10.69
C GLY A 115 -1.33 22.81 9.53
N HIS A 116 -0.02 22.62 9.68
CA HIS A 116 0.94 22.87 8.61
C HIS A 116 0.82 21.87 7.44
N LEU A 117 0.55 20.60 7.70
CA LEU A 117 0.30 19.61 6.66
C LEU A 117 -0.99 19.92 5.87
N ASP A 118 -2.03 20.40 6.56
CA ASP A 118 -3.28 20.85 5.93
C ASP A 118 -3.01 22.08 5.03
N ASP A 119 -2.22 23.05 5.49
CA ASP A 119 -1.81 24.22 4.70
C ASP A 119 -1.02 23.83 3.44
N LEU A 120 -0.25 22.73 3.50
CA LEU A 120 0.49 22.17 2.36
C LEU A 120 -0.40 21.32 1.43
N GLY A 121 -1.67 21.11 1.75
CA GLY A 121 -2.58 20.28 0.97
C GLY A 121 -2.34 18.77 1.13
N VAL A 122 -1.56 18.34 2.13
CA VAL A 122 -1.30 16.91 2.40
C VAL A 122 -2.52 16.31 3.07
N LYS A 123 -3.06 15.24 2.47
CA LYS A 123 -4.20 14.53 3.04
C LYS A 123 -3.79 13.76 4.28
N THR A 124 -4.13 14.29 5.45
CA THR A 124 -3.79 13.69 6.74
C THR A 124 -5.02 13.02 7.36
N ARG A 125 -4.84 11.81 7.91
CA ARG A 125 -5.86 11.06 8.64
C ARG A 125 -5.31 10.55 9.96
N ILE A 126 -6.17 10.38 10.94
CA ILE A 126 -5.81 9.95 12.29
C ILE A 126 -6.55 8.66 12.63
N LEU A 127 -5.79 7.61 12.92
CA LEU A 127 -6.26 6.35 13.48
C LEU A 127 -5.98 6.34 14.98
N PHE A 128 -7.02 6.32 15.81
CA PHE A 128 -6.92 6.27 17.24
C PHE A 128 -7.30 4.87 17.77
N LEU A 129 -6.38 4.24 18.49
CA LEU A 129 -6.64 2.96 19.15
C LEU A 129 -6.94 3.17 20.62
N ASP A 130 -8.07 2.65 21.07
CA ASP A 130 -8.50 2.71 22.45
C ASP A 130 -8.68 1.30 23.04
N ALA A 131 -8.73 1.23 24.37
CA ALA A 131 -9.18 0.06 25.10
C ALA A 131 -9.68 0.48 26.50
N SER A 132 -10.52 -0.34 27.10
CA SER A 132 -11.00 -0.09 28.46
C SER A 132 -9.85 -0.13 29.49
N ASN A 133 -10.01 0.60 30.57
CA ASN A 133 -8.98 0.67 31.63
C ASN A 133 -8.64 -0.72 32.19
N GLU A 134 -9.65 -1.59 32.34
CA GLU A 134 -9.47 -2.96 32.85
C GLU A 134 -8.63 -3.80 31.88
N VAL A 135 -8.83 -3.63 30.58
CA VAL A 135 -8.07 -4.36 29.56
C VAL A 135 -6.63 -3.85 29.51
N LEU A 136 -6.44 -2.52 29.56
CA LEU A 136 -5.10 -1.93 29.59
C LEU A 136 -4.32 -2.39 30.82
N ILE A 137 -4.93 -2.39 32.01
CA ILE A 137 -4.30 -2.90 33.25
C ILE A 137 -3.84 -4.34 33.04
N LYS A 138 -4.72 -5.23 32.55
CA LYS A 138 -4.38 -6.65 32.33
C LYS A 138 -3.24 -6.81 31.32
N ARG A 139 -3.22 -6.01 30.24
CA ARG A 139 -2.16 -6.04 29.23
C ARG A 139 -0.82 -5.60 29.83
N TYR A 140 -0.80 -4.53 30.64
CA TYR A 140 0.41 -4.07 31.33
C TYR A 140 0.92 -5.08 32.36
N GLU A 141 0.05 -5.68 33.14
CA GLU A 141 0.40 -6.72 34.12
C GLU A 141 1.04 -7.94 33.39
N SER A 142 0.52 -8.32 32.22
CA SER A 142 1.04 -9.46 31.47
C SER A 142 2.46 -9.25 30.94
N VAL A 143 2.79 -8.03 30.50
CA VAL A 143 4.14 -7.69 29.95
C VAL A 143 5.11 -7.21 31.03
N ARG A 144 4.64 -6.99 32.27
CA ARG A 144 5.46 -6.53 33.42
C ARG A 144 6.29 -5.27 33.12
N ARG A 145 5.75 -4.33 32.34
CA ARG A 145 6.37 -3.03 32.05
C ARG A 145 5.61 -1.93 32.79
N PRO A 146 6.29 -0.92 33.35
CA PRO A 146 5.61 0.23 33.91
C PRO A 146 4.94 1.04 32.80
N HIS A 147 3.79 1.65 33.11
CA HIS A 147 3.16 2.60 32.20
C HIS A 147 4.01 3.87 32.07
N PRO A 148 4.15 4.46 30.87
CA PRO A 148 4.99 5.64 30.65
C PRO A 148 4.71 6.82 31.57
N LEU A 149 3.43 7.05 31.94
CA LEU A 149 3.00 8.14 32.83
C LEU A 149 2.77 7.69 34.29
N GLN A 150 3.20 6.50 34.67
CA GLN A 150 2.97 5.99 36.03
C GLN A 150 3.74 6.76 37.14
N HIS A 151 4.90 7.32 36.82
CA HIS A 151 5.73 8.17 37.70
C HIS A 151 5.79 7.74 39.17
N GLY A 152 5.77 6.44 39.46
CA GLY A 152 5.77 5.89 40.82
C GLY A 152 4.38 5.77 41.48
N ASN A 153 3.32 6.20 40.80
CA ASN A 153 1.92 6.05 41.24
C ASN A 153 1.35 4.68 40.84
N ARG A 154 0.06 4.47 41.06
CA ARG A 154 -0.62 3.25 40.61
C ARG A 154 -0.72 3.24 39.07
N LEU A 155 -0.73 2.05 38.48
CA LEU A 155 -0.89 1.88 37.02
C LEU A 155 -2.16 2.59 36.50
N ILE A 156 -3.27 2.49 37.20
CA ILE A 156 -4.53 3.12 36.81
C ILE A 156 -4.42 4.65 36.73
N ASP A 157 -3.63 5.27 37.61
CA ASP A 157 -3.48 6.72 37.64
C ASP A 157 -2.75 7.20 36.37
N GLY A 158 -1.72 6.47 35.90
CA GLY A 158 -1.04 6.75 34.65
C GLY A 158 -1.94 6.54 33.42
N ILE A 159 -2.80 5.52 33.41
CA ILE A 159 -3.76 5.27 32.34
C ILE A 159 -4.81 6.40 32.27
N LEU A 160 -5.31 6.87 33.38
CA LEU A 160 -6.28 7.96 33.41
C LEU A 160 -5.67 9.28 32.97
N GLU A 161 -4.43 9.54 33.36
CA GLU A 161 -3.68 10.72 32.92
C GLU A 161 -3.47 10.69 31.40
N GLU A 162 -3.02 9.54 30.84
CA GLU A 162 -2.87 9.38 29.39
C GLU A 162 -4.20 9.59 28.65
N ARG A 163 -5.29 9.04 29.15
CA ARG A 163 -6.62 9.18 28.56
C ARG A 163 -7.06 10.65 28.49
N HIS A 164 -6.82 11.40 29.55
CA HIS A 164 -7.13 12.82 29.60
C HIS A 164 -6.28 13.62 28.59
N LEU A 165 -4.98 13.31 28.51
CA LEU A 165 -4.06 13.96 27.54
C LEU A 165 -4.43 13.67 26.07
N LEU A 166 -5.03 12.52 25.81
CA LEU A 166 -5.36 12.09 24.44
C LEU A 166 -6.81 12.39 24.03
N GLU A 167 -7.62 13.01 24.89
CA GLU A 167 -9.05 13.24 24.65
C GLU A 167 -9.30 14.06 23.40
N ASP A 168 -8.65 15.22 23.25
CA ASP A 168 -8.78 16.08 22.07
C ASP A 168 -8.32 15.40 20.77
N LEU A 169 -7.29 14.55 20.85
CA LEU A 169 -6.79 13.83 19.71
C LEU A 169 -7.74 12.71 19.29
N LYS A 170 -8.38 12.07 20.25
CA LYS A 170 -9.43 11.08 20.01
C LYS A 170 -10.64 11.70 19.32
N GLU A 171 -11.04 12.90 19.73
CA GLU A 171 -12.17 13.63 19.12
C GLU A 171 -11.89 14.03 17.65
N ARG A 172 -10.63 14.28 17.30
CA ARG A 172 -10.19 14.62 15.96
C ARG A 172 -9.93 13.41 15.07
N ALA A 173 -9.96 12.20 15.61
CA ALA A 173 -9.62 11.00 14.88
C ALA A 173 -10.65 10.65 13.81
N ASP A 174 -10.19 10.34 12.60
CA ASP A 174 -11.02 9.84 11.50
C ASP A 174 -11.55 8.44 11.80
N TRP A 175 -10.75 7.65 12.51
CA TRP A 175 -11.12 6.31 12.97
C TRP A 175 -10.75 6.11 14.44
N VAL A 176 -11.71 5.69 15.23
CA VAL A 176 -11.50 5.26 16.61
C VAL A 176 -11.85 3.77 16.72
N ILE A 177 -10.85 2.95 17.02
CA ILE A 177 -11.03 1.50 17.17
C ILE A 177 -10.86 1.11 18.63
N ASP A 178 -11.95 0.66 19.27
CA ASP A 178 -11.89 0.03 20.58
C ASP A 178 -11.43 -1.42 20.45
N THR A 179 -10.27 -1.70 21.02
CA THR A 179 -9.61 -3.02 20.98
C THR A 179 -9.87 -3.86 22.23
N SER A 180 -10.78 -3.43 23.10
CA SER A 180 -11.01 -4.09 24.41
C SER A 180 -11.38 -5.56 24.30
N SER A 181 -12.22 -5.90 23.32
CA SER A 181 -12.73 -7.26 23.08
C SER A 181 -12.14 -7.92 21.85
N LEU A 182 -11.22 -7.25 21.15
CA LEU A 182 -10.69 -7.75 19.90
C LEU A 182 -9.50 -8.68 20.13
N SER A 183 -9.47 -9.78 19.39
CA SER A 183 -8.24 -10.51 19.11
C SER A 183 -7.37 -9.74 18.12
N ILE A 184 -6.11 -10.16 17.96
CA ILE A 184 -5.18 -9.59 16.98
C ILE A 184 -5.79 -9.64 15.56
N HIS A 185 -6.35 -10.79 15.15
CA HIS A 185 -6.99 -10.96 13.84
C HIS A 185 -8.21 -10.06 13.64
N GLN A 186 -9.07 -9.93 14.67
CA GLN A 186 -10.22 -9.03 14.59
C GLN A 186 -9.82 -7.56 14.50
N LEU A 187 -8.70 -7.17 15.11
CA LEU A 187 -8.15 -5.82 14.94
C LEU A 187 -7.68 -5.60 13.51
N SER A 188 -6.94 -6.56 12.93
CA SER A 188 -6.53 -6.50 11.53
C SER A 188 -7.73 -6.33 10.60
N THR A 189 -8.77 -7.18 10.73
CA THR A 189 -10.00 -7.07 9.92
C THR A 189 -10.62 -5.69 10.01
N LYS A 190 -10.79 -5.16 11.23
CA LYS A 190 -11.36 -3.82 11.43
C LYS A 190 -10.52 -2.70 10.81
N LEU A 191 -9.19 -2.82 10.86
CA LEU A 191 -8.30 -1.86 10.21
C LEU A 191 -8.45 -1.89 8.69
N TYR A 192 -8.49 -3.09 8.10
CA TYR A 192 -8.73 -3.24 6.66
C TYR A 192 -10.09 -2.64 6.23
N GLU A 193 -11.16 -2.96 6.95
CA GLU A 193 -12.50 -2.41 6.69
C GLU A 193 -12.54 -0.88 6.80
N ALA A 194 -11.90 -0.30 7.83
CA ALA A 194 -11.86 1.14 8.04
C ALA A 194 -11.07 1.88 6.95
N MET A 195 -9.95 1.33 6.51
CA MET A 195 -9.02 2.02 5.62
C MET A 195 -9.29 1.77 4.14
N LEU A 196 -9.75 0.57 3.77
CA LEU A 196 -9.97 0.17 2.38
C LEU A 196 -11.47 0.14 2.01
N GLY A 197 -12.36 0.32 3.00
CA GLY A 197 -13.79 0.14 2.86
C GLY A 197 -14.18 -1.34 2.95
N SER A 198 -15.49 -1.62 3.07
CA SER A 198 -16.04 -2.98 3.12
C SER A 198 -15.95 -3.68 1.76
N GLY A 199 -14.75 -3.73 1.19
CA GLY A 199 -14.45 -4.56 0.04
C GLY A 199 -14.04 -5.96 0.49
N PRO A 200 -14.13 -6.97 -0.37
CA PRO A 200 -13.63 -8.30 -0.04
C PRO A 200 -12.14 -8.21 0.32
N THR A 201 -11.76 -8.83 1.41
CA THR A 201 -10.36 -8.97 1.83
C THR A 201 -9.58 -9.56 0.67
N THR A 202 -8.74 -8.75 0.02
CA THR A 202 -7.96 -9.22 -1.14
C THR A 202 -6.74 -9.97 -0.62
N VAL A 203 -6.69 -11.26 -0.92
CA VAL A 203 -5.50 -12.08 -0.68
C VAL A 203 -4.53 -11.83 -1.83
N ALA A 204 -3.33 -11.34 -1.55
CA ALA A 204 -2.28 -11.21 -2.54
C ALA A 204 -1.71 -12.59 -2.86
N VAL A 205 -1.78 -12.99 -4.13
CA VAL A 205 -1.30 -14.31 -4.59
C VAL A 205 -0.01 -14.14 -5.38
N HIS A 206 1.07 -14.72 -4.88
CA HIS A 206 2.34 -14.79 -5.57
C HIS A 206 2.53 -16.16 -6.22
N ILE A 207 2.64 -16.20 -7.55
CA ILE A 207 2.82 -17.44 -8.31
C ILE A 207 4.20 -17.46 -8.93
N PHE A 208 4.98 -18.53 -8.69
CA PHE A 208 6.26 -18.71 -9.35
C PHE A 208 6.52 -20.18 -9.73
N SER A 209 7.45 -20.36 -10.65
CA SER A 209 7.87 -21.70 -11.08
C SER A 209 9.22 -22.07 -10.48
N PHE A 210 9.39 -23.35 -10.14
CA PHE A 210 10.66 -23.88 -9.65
C PHE A 210 10.99 -25.25 -10.24
N GLY A 211 12.23 -25.64 -10.08
CA GLY A 211 12.68 -26.98 -10.46
C GLY A 211 12.94 -27.86 -9.24
N PHE A 212 12.30 -28.99 -9.11
CA PHE A 212 12.51 -29.94 -8.01
C PHE A 212 13.97 -30.35 -7.84
N LYS A 213 14.78 -30.27 -8.91
CA LYS A 213 16.20 -30.50 -8.87
C LYS A 213 16.95 -29.59 -7.88
N TYR A 214 16.41 -28.40 -7.61
CA TYR A 214 17.02 -27.39 -6.72
C TYR A 214 16.42 -27.38 -5.32
N GLY A 215 15.52 -28.28 -5.04
CA GLY A 215 14.75 -28.32 -3.80
C GLY A 215 13.36 -27.69 -3.93
N MET A 216 12.53 -28.00 -2.97
CA MET A 216 11.19 -27.44 -2.86
C MET A 216 11.27 -26.11 -2.10
N PRO A 217 10.56 -25.05 -2.53
CA PRO A 217 10.48 -23.81 -1.77
C PRO A 217 9.87 -24.07 -0.38
N ILE A 218 10.52 -23.49 0.64
CA ILE A 218 10.10 -23.70 2.05
C ILE A 218 8.98 -22.76 2.48
N ASP A 219 8.75 -21.70 1.70
CA ASP A 219 7.79 -20.62 1.91
C ASP A 219 6.55 -20.74 1.03
N ALA A 220 6.39 -21.85 0.29
CA ALA A 220 5.22 -22.07 -0.54
C ALA A 220 4.05 -22.64 0.27
N ASP A 221 2.88 -21.98 0.20
CA ASP A 221 1.63 -22.47 0.78
C ASP A 221 1.03 -23.63 -0.06
N PHE A 222 1.19 -23.51 -1.38
CA PHE A 222 0.74 -24.53 -2.33
C PHE A 222 1.88 -24.92 -3.27
N VAL A 223 2.00 -26.22 -3.51
CA VAL A 223 2.98 -26.75 -4.46
C VAL A 223 2.28 -27.63 -5.48
N ALA A 224 2.28 -27.20 -6.75
CA ALA A 224 1.80 -27.99 -7.87
C ALA A 224 2.96 -28.78 -8.48
N ASP A 225 2.94 -30.10 -8.40
CA ASP A 225 3.90 -30.97 -9.08
C ASP A 225 3.41 -31.32 -10.49
N VAL A 226 4.02 -30.69 -11.49
CA VAL A 226 3.67 -30.90 -12.91
C VAL A 226 4.64 -31.83 -13.65
N ARG A 227 5.46 -32.62 -12.93
CA ARG A 227 6.43 -33.56 -13.53
C ARG A 227 5.77 -34.72 -14.25
N PHE A 228 4.48 -34.97 -14.07
CA PHE A 228 3.72 -35.99 -14.83
C PHE A 228 3.47 -35.55 -16.29
N LEU A 229 3.61 -34.23 -16.61
CA LEU A 229 3.48 -33.75 -17.96
C LEU A 229 4.74 -34.06 -18.80
N PRO A 230 4.59 -34.25 -20.12
CA PRO A 230 5.73 -34.50 -21.00
C PRO A 230 6.76 -33.36 -20.92
N ASN A 231 8.04 -33.74 -20.76
CA ASN A 231 9.11 -32.77 -20.65
C ASN A 231 9.55 -32.27 -22.04
N PRO A 232 9.38 -30.95 -22.35
CA PRO A 232 9.78 -30.36 -23.66
C PRO A 232 11.27 -30.56 -23.99
N PHE A 233 12.12 -30.78 -23.02
CA PHE A 233 13.54 -31.02 -23.20
C PHE A 233 13.85 -32.19 -24.15
N TRP A 234 12.99 -33.21 -24.17
CA TRP A 234 13.17 -34.40 -25.01
C TRP A 234 12.76 -34.18 -26.46
N VAL A 235 12.12 -33.04 -26.77
CA VAL A 235 11.78 -32.63 -28.14
C VAL A 235 12.91 -31.77 -28.70
N PRO A 236 13.64 -32.22 -29.75
CA PRO A 236 14.83 -31.51 -30.24
C PRO A 236 14.59 -30.04 -30.57
N SER A 237 13.44 -29.71 -31.17
CA SER A 237 13.08 -28.31 -31.54
C SER A 237 12.71 -27.42 -30.34
N LEU A 238 12.41 -28.00 -29.18
CA LEU A 238 12.02 -27.26 -27.97
C LEU A 238 13.14 -27.23 -26.92
N ARG A 239 14.20 -28.01 -27.14
CA ARG A 239 15.26 -28.21 -26.13
C ARG A 239 15.94 -26.93 -25.70
N GLU A 240 16.15 -26.00 -26.63
CA GLU A 240 16.84 -24.73 -26.38
C GLU A 240 15.90 -23.61 -25.91
N LEU A 241 14.59 -23.85 -25.96
CA LEU A 241 13.56 -22.89 -25.57
C LEU A 241 13.20 -23.03 -24.08
N THR A 242 12.51 -22.02 -23.55
CA THR A 242 12.06 -21.94 -22.16
C THR A 242 10.53 -21.96 -22.06
N GLY A 243 9.98 -22.08 -20.88
CA GLY A 243 8.52 -22.02 -20.64
C GLY A 243 7.89 -20.66 -21.01
N ARG A 244 8.69 -19.61 -21.24
CA ARG A 244 8.23 -18.32 -21.72
C ARG A 244 8.05 -18.28 -23.24
N ASP A 245 8.60 -19.27 -23.94
CA ASP A 245 8.49 -19.35 -25.38
C ASP A 245 7.19 -20.08 -25.76
N LYS A 246 6.40 -19.46 -26.63
CA LYS A 246 5.08 -19.96 -27.03
C LYS A 246 5.08 -21.44 -27.49
N PRO A 247 6.04 -21.93 -28.29
CA PRO A 247 6.06 -23.33 -28.70
C PRO A 247 6.17 -24.32 -27.53
N VAL A 248 6.87 -23.94 -26.45
CA VAL A 248 6.99 -24.75 -25.23
C VAL A 248 5.69 -24.73 -24.44
N ALA A 249 5.10 -23.55 -24.29
CA ALA A 249 3.81 -23.40 -23.61
C ALA A 249 2.71 -24.20 -24.34
N ASP A 250 2.61 -24.06 -25.65
CA ASP A 250 1.63 -24.78 -26.47
C ASP A 250 1.81 -26.30 -26.35
N TYR A 251 3.07 -26.80 -26.39
CA TYR A 251 3.36 -28.22 -26.22
C TYR A 251 2.92 -28.76 -24.87
N VAL A 252 3.21 -28.05 -23.78
CA VAL A 252 2.88 -28.51 -22.42
C VAL A 252 1.38 -28.42 -22.17
N LEU A 253 0.75 -27.29 -22.52
CA LEU A 253 -0.67 -27.04 -22.27
C LEU A 253 -1.60 -27.91 -23.13
N SER A 254 -1.15 -28.33 -24.32
CA SER A 254 -1.89 -29.28 -25.16
C SER A 254 -1.71 -30.75 -24.74
N SER A 255 -0.84 -31.02 -23.79
CA SER A 255 -0.60 -32.38 -23.33
C SER A 255 -1.80 -32.92 -22.57
N LYS A 256 -2.01 -34.25 -22.71
CA LYS A 256 -3.12 -34.92 -22.04
C LYS A 256 -3.04 -34.73 -20.53
N GLY A 257 -4.15 -34.29 -19.95
CA GLY A 257 -4.28 -34.05 -18.49
C GLY A 257 -3.77 -32.69 -18.02
N ALA A 258 -3.12 -31.87 -18.88
CA ALA A 258 -2.61 -30.56 -18.47
C ALA A 258 -3.73 -29.58 -18.12
N LYS A 259 -4.73 -29.47 -18.99
CA LYS A 259 -5.87 -28.59 -18.76
C LYS A 259 -6.73 -29.05 -17.60
N GLU A 260 -7.05 -30.33 -17.56
CA GLU A 260 -7.86 -30.93 -16.48
C GLU A 260 -7.20 -30.76 -15.11
N PHE A 261 -5.86 -30.86 -15.06
CA PHE A 261 -5.12 -30.61 -13.83
C PHE A 261 -5.19 -29.14 -13.42
N LEU A 262 -4.98 -28.22 -14.37
CA LEU A 262 -5.03 -26.78 -14.10
C LEU A 262 -6.41 -26.37 -13.59
N ASP A 263 -7.48 -26.77 -14.27
CA ASP A 263 -8.87 -26.42 -13.92
C ASP A 263 -9.22 -26.95 -12.50
N ALA A 264 -8.78 -28.16 -12.17
CA ALA A 264 -9.00 -28.77 -10.85
C ALA A 264 -8.17 -28.09 -9.74
N TYR A 265 -6.90 -27.77 -10.05
CA TYR A 265 -6.00 -27.14 -9.10
C TYR A 265 -6.40 -25.69 -8.81
N GLU A 266 -6.77 -24.92 -9.86
CA GLU A 266 -7.33 -23.59 -9.74
C GLU A 266 -8.55 -23.58 -8.83
N LYS A 267 -9.49 -24.52 -9.05
CA LYS A 267 -10.68 -24.64 -8.21
C LYS A 267 -10.36 -24.97 -6.75
N ALA A 268 -9.36 -25.80 -6.50
CA ALA A 268 -8.92 -26.10 -5.14
C ALA A 268 -8.31 -24.87 -4.45
N ILE A 269 -7.52 -24.08 -5.18
CA ILE A 269 -6.92 -22.85 -4.70
C ILE A 269 -8.01 -21.80 -4.41
N GLU A 270 -8.98 -21.59 -5.31
CA GLU A 270 -10.08 -20.64 -5.09
C GLU A 270 -10.81 -20.91 -3.76
N ILE A 271 -11.16 -22.18 -3.49
CA ILE A 271 -11.83 -22.57 -2.24
C ILE A 271 -10.95 -22.26 -1.02
N ALA A 272 -9.65 -22.52 -1.13
CA ALA A 272 -8.71 -22.23 -0.03
C ALA A 272 -8.51 -20.73 0.18
N LEU A 273 -8.44 -19.94 -0.90
CA LEU A 273 -8.32 -18.48 -0.82
C LEU A 273 -9.55 -17.82 -0.17
N GLU A 274 -10.75 -18.33 -0.43
CA GLU A 274 -11.96 -17.91 0.27
C GLU A 274 -11.86 -18.16 1.79
N GLY A 275 -11.32 -19.31 2.19
CA GLY A 275 -11.05 -19.62 3.59
C GLY A 275 -9.97 -18.73 4.19
N TYR A 276 -8.89 -18.49 3.48
CA TYR A 276 -7.78 -17.65 3.93
C TYR A 276 -8.21 -16.17 4.08
N ALA A 277 -9.08 -15.68 3.20
CA ALA A 277 -9.67 -14.34 3.33
C ALA A 277 -10.50 -14.20 4.62
N GLN A 278 -11.13 -15.27 5.10
CA GLN A 278 -11.88 -15.28 6.37
C GLN A 278 -10.97 -15.37 7.60
N GLU A 279 -9.74 -15.90 7.42
CA GLU A 279 -8.73 -16.09 8.46
C GLU A 279 -7.67 -14.97 8.47
N ASP A 280 -7.93 -13.85 7.77
CA ASP A 280 -7.02 -12.70 7.65
C ASP A 280 -5.61 -13.06 7.14
N LYS A 281 -5.48 -14.10 6.32
CA LYS A 281 -4.25 -14.41 5.62
C LYS A 281 -4.17 -13.59 4.35
N HIS A 282 -3.28 -12.60 4.33
CA HIS A 282 -3.18 -11.61 3.25
C HIS A 282 -2.25 -12.00 2.12
N TYR A 283 -1.37 -12.99 2.34
CA TYR A 283 -0.39 -13.46 1.38
C TYR A 283 -0.47 -14.96 1.19
N VAL A 284 -0.45 -15.39 -0.08
CA VAL A 284 -0.40 -16.81 -0.46
C VAL A 284 0.62 -17.01 -1.55
N THR A 285 1.52 -17.96 -1.35
CA THR A 285 2.57 -18.32 -2.28
C THR A 285 2.27 -19.66 -2.93
N ILE A 286 2.16 -19.66 -4.27
CA ILE A 286 1.90 -20.85 -5.08
C ILE A 286 3.12 -21.17 -5.91
N ALA A 287 3.72 -22.33 -5.69
CA ALA A 287 4.89 -22.78 -6.41
C ALA A 287 4.53 -23.90 -7.41
N VAL A 288 4.83 -23.69 -8.69
CA VAL A 288 4.62 -24.70 -9.75
C VAL A 288 5.94 -25.37 -10.05
N GLY A 289 6.05 -26.67 -9.72
CA GLY A 289 7.29 -27.43 -9.80
C GLY A 289 7.38 -28.33 -11.02
N CYS A 290 8.43 -28.13 -11.83
CA CYS A 290 8.81 -29.05 -12.89
C CYS A 290 10.13 -29.78 -12.54
N THR A 291 10.68 -30.60 -13.45
CA THR A 291 11.98 -31.28 -13.24
C THR A 291 13.13 -30.28 -13.02
N GLY A 292 13.02 -29.10 -13.63
CA GLY A 292 14.03 -28.04 -13.58
C GLY A 292 15.09 -28.16 -14.67
N ARG A 293 15.33 -27.05 -15.38
CA ARG A 293 16.44 -26.89 -16.32
C ARG A 293 17.35 -25.77 -15.83
N TRP A 294 18.64 -25.94 -16.06
CA TRP A 294 19.60 -24.85 -15.94
C TRP A 294 19.40 -23.81 -17.04
N ARG A 295 19.10 -22.59 -16.62
CA ARG A 295 19.67 -21.35 -17.18
C ARG A 295 19.54 -20.26 -16.18
#